data_4ea9ec17a4a5ba3220ba83c9e4735930
#
_entry.id   4ea9ec17a4a5ba3220ba83c9e4735930
#
_cell.length_a   1.000
_cell.length_b   1.000
_cell.length_c   1.000
_cell.angle_alpha   90.00
_cell.angle_beta   90.00
_cell.angle_gamma   90.00
#
_symmetry.space_group_name_H-M   'P 1'
#
loop_
_entity.id
_entity.type
_entity.pdbx_description
1 polymer ?
#
loop_
_entity_poly.entity_id
_entity_poly.type
_entity_poly.pdbx_seq_one_letter_code
_entity_poly.pdbx_strand_id
1 'polypeptide(L)'
;GKYGAAAKREDFQLPTDDYAFNQYRQSLVENAQTIIQHMRQNSIGIDGMRELNERRGGKHIGRNREMLQLVEPLYNAYVGNFRATQGIDFPGMITDAIRCVRRGAYRHPYKYVLIDEYQDMSRPRYELIRALREQSDFTLFCVGDDWQSIYRFAGSDIHLILDFADIWRDWGPTRMFQITTTRRFRQSLIDASGAFVMQDKSLYAKQLRNPSDKKDYSLKALGGATQEERFDAIVEQLR
;
A
#
# COMPACT_ATOMS: atom_id res chain seq x y z
N GLY A 1 -32.57 -10.10 -19.49
CA GLY A 1 -31.73 -9.24 -19.86
C GLY A 1 -32.05 -7.77 -20.06
N LYS A 2 -31.41 -6.88 -19.39
CA LYS A 2 -31.53 -5.42 -19.59
C LYS A 2 -30.68 -4.89 -20.77
N TYR A 3 -30.00 -5.76 -21.52
CA TYR A 3 -29.12 -5.40 -22.63
C TYR A 3 -29.45 -6.25 -23.87
N GLY A 4 -30.66 -6.18 -24.28
CA GLY A 4 -31.25 -7.03 -25.34
C GLY A 4 -30.94 -6.63 -26.79
N ALA A 5 -30.11 -5.64 -27.04
CA ALA A 5 -29.51 -5.38 -28.36
C ALA A 5 -28.00 -5.27 -28.17
N ALA A 6 -27.22 -5.94 -29.02
CA ALA A 6 -25.76 -5.78 -29.00
C ALA A 6 -25.46 -4.31 -29.29
N ALA A 7 -25.03 -3.55 -28.25
CA ALA A 7 -24.66 -2.16 -28.41
C ALA A 7 -23.48 -2.07 -29.36
N LYS A 8 -23.58 -1.19 -30.38
CA LYS A 8 -22.52 -0.99 -31.37
C LYS A 8 -21.46 -0.04 -30.82
N ARG A 9 -20.22 -0.14 -31.29
CA ARG A 9 -19.12 0.75 -30.91
C ARG A 9 -19.47 2.23 -31.05
N GLU A 10 -20.24 2.56 -32.07
CA GLU A 10 -20.70 3.91 -32.42
C GLU A 10 -21.60 4.53 -31.34
N ASP A 11 -22.38 3.70 -30.62
CA ASP A 11 -23.29 4.14 -29.58
C ASP A 11 -22.54 4.70 -28.34
N PHE A 12 -21.22 4.41 -28.19
CA PHE A 12 -20.38 4.77 -27.05
C PHE A 12 -19.24 5.72 -27.40
N GLN A 13 -19.18 6.27 -28.60
CA GLN A 13 -18.05 7.07 -29.11
C GLN A 13 -16.69 6.35 -28.95
N LEU A 14 -16.67 5.03 -29.09
CA LEU A 14 -15.46 4.22 -28.95
C LEU A 14 -14.62 4.34 -30.24
N PRO A 15 -13.28 4.14 -30.14
CA PRO A 15 -12.42 4.15 -31.30
C PRO A 15 -12.91 3.18 -32.38
N THR A 16 -12.97 3.65 -33.63
CA THR A 16 -13.46 2.89 -34.78
C THR A 16 -12.40 1.94 -35.33
N ASP A 17 -11.12 2.30 -35.21
CA ASP A 17 -10.02 1.40 -35.59
C ASP A 17 -9.75 0.35 -34.51
N ASP A 18 -9.39 -0.86 -34.97
CA ASP A 18 -9.24 -2.01 -34.11
C ASP A 18 -8.04 -1.88 -33.15
N TYR A 19 -6.99 -1.16 -33.52
CA TYR A 19 -5.81 -0.96 -32.68
C TYR A 19 -6.14 -0.05 -31.48
N ALA A 20 -6.70 1.12 -31.74
CA ALA A 20 -7.10 2.06 -30.70
C ALA A 20 -8.20 1.46 -29.80
N PHE A 21 -9.14 0.70 -30.37
CA PHE A 21 -10.15 -0.01 -29.59
C PHE A 21 -9.53 -1.06 -28.66
N ASN A 22 -8.57 -1.83 -29.13
CA ASN A 22 -7.88 -2.83 -28.30
C ASN A 22 -7.06 -2.19 -27.17
N GLN A 23 -6.38 -1.08 -27.45
CA GLN A 23 -5.67 -0.32 -26.41
C GLN A 23 -6.64 0.22 -25.36
N TYR A 24 -7.77 0.79 -25.76
CA TYR A 24 -8.81 1.28 -24.86
C TYR A 24 -9.37 0.15 -23.99
N ARG A 25 -9.69 -0.99 -24.60
CA ARG A 25 -10.17 -2.18 -23.89
C ARG A 25 -9.15 -2.68 -22.88
N GLN A 26 -7.88 -2.76 -23.27
CA GLN A 26 -6.81 -3.19 -22.37
C GLN A 26 -6.66 -2.26 -21.18
N SER A 27 -6.67 -0.95 -21.39
CA SER A 27 -6.65 0.05 -20.34
C SER A 27 -7.83 -0.08 -19.36
N LEU A 28 -9.03 -0.36 -19.85
CA LEU A 28 -10.20 -0.61 -19.00
C LEU A 28 -10.02 -1.86 -18.14
N VAL A 29 -9.47 -2.94 -18.70
CA VAL A 29 -9.21 -4.19 -17.98
C VAL A 29 -8.16 -3.95 -16.89
N GLU A 30 -7.06 -3.29 -17.19
CA GLU A 30 -5.99 -2.96 -16.24
C GLU A 30 -6.50 -2.07 -15.10
N ASN A 31 -7.31 -1.07 -15.42
CA ASN A 31 -7.94 -0.22 -14.41
C ASN A 31 -8.90 -1.01 -13.51
N ALA A 32 -9.73 -1.89 -14.09
CA ALA A 32 -10.64 -2.73 -13.32
C ALA A 32 -9.87 -3.70 -12.40
N GLN A 33 -8.82 -4.34 -12.93
CA GLN A 33 -7.92 -5.20 -12.12
C GLN A 33 -7.29 -4.44 -10.97
N THR A 34 -6.77 -3.24 -11.21
CA THR A 34 -6.18 -2.38 -10.19
C THR A 34 -7.21 -2.04 -9.10
N ILE A 35 -8.42 -1.67 -9.47
CA ILE A 35 -9.49 -1.35 -8.53
C ILE A 35 -9.85 -2.59 -7.70
N ILE A 36 -10.05 -3.75 -8.33
CA ILE A 36 -10.36 -5.00 -7.65
C ILE A 36 -9.24 -5.38 -6.68
N GLN A 37 -7.99 -5.27 -7.11
CA GLN A 37 -6.83 -5.54 -6.27
C GLN A 37 -6.81 -4.62 -5.05
N HIS A 38 -7.00 -3.32 -5.21
CA HIS A 38 -7.08 -2.39 -4.08
C HIS A 38 -8.25 -2.69 -3.15
N MET A 39 -9.42 -3.03 -3.67
CA MET A 39 -10.57 -3.44 -2.88
C MET A 39 -10.24 -4.66 -2.03
N ARG A 40 -9.61 -5.67 -2.64
CA ARG A 40 -9.21 -6.90 -1.95
C ARG A 40 -8.13 -6.66 -0.90
N GLN A 41 -7.08 -5.90 -1.25
CA GLN A 41 -5.98 -5.54 -0.33
C GLN A 41 -6.45 -4.78 0.91
N ASN A 42 -7.53 -4.00 0.80
CA ASN A 42 -8.10 -3.25 1.90
C ASN A 42 -9.32 -3.93 2.54
N SER A 43 -9.67 -5.15 2.11
CA SER A 43 -10.87 -5.88 2.56
C SER A 43 -12.17 -5.08 2.40
N ILE A 44 -12.26 -4.27 1.35
CA ILE A 44 -13.41 -3.42 1.05
C ILE A 44 -14.19 -4.04 -0.11
N GLY A 45 -15.49 -4.31 0.12
CA GLY A 45 -16.41 -4.75 -0.92
C GLY A 45 -16.96 -3.59 -1.76
N ILE A 46 -17.79 -3.91 -2.76
CA ILE A 46 -18.42 -2.90 -3.63
C ILE A 46 -19.22 -1.87 -2.83
N ASP A 47 -20.01 -2.30 -1.87
CA ASP A 47 -20.83 -1.38 -1.07
C ASP A 47 -19.96 -0.44 -0.22
N GLY A 48 -18.90 -0.96 0.39
CA GLY A 48 -17.93 -0.14 1.12
C GLY A 48 -17.22 0.88 0.21
N MET A 49 -16.93 0.53 -1.05
CA MET A 49 -16.36 1.48 -2.01
C MET A 49 -17.38 2.55 -2.43
N ARG A 50 -18.65 2.21 -2.59
CA ARG A 50 -19.73 3.17 -2.83
C ARG A 50 -19.84 4.16 -1.68
N GLU A 51 -19.90 3.67 -0.45
CA GLU A 51 -19.97 4.50 0.75
C GLU A 51 -18.75 5.44 0.86
N LEU A 52 -17.55 4.94 0.61
CA LEU A 52 -16.34 5.75 0.60
C LEU A 52 -16.40 6.86 -0.46
N ASN A 53 -16.90 6.56 -1.66
CA ASN A 53 -17.05 7.53 -2.73
C ASN A 53 -18.02 8.66 -2.35
N GLU A 54 -19.18 8.29 -1.79
CA GLU A 54 -20.18 9.27 -1.33
C GLU A 54 -19.64 10.12 -0.17
N ARG A 55 -19.00 9.51 0.81
CA ARG A 55 -18.42 10.20 1.98
C ARG A 55 -17.29 11.16 1.61
N ARG A 56 -16.42 10.77 0.67
CA ARG A 56 -15.32 11.65 0.22
C ARG A 56 -15.83 12.80 -0.63
N GLY A 57 -16.90 12.60 -1.38
CA GLY A 57 -17.43 13.62 -2.28
C GLY A 57 -16.44 14.06 -3.36
N GLY A 58 -16.63 15.29 -3.86
CA GLY A 58 -15.72 15.93 -4.80
C GLY A 58 -16.11 15.76 -6.27
N LYS A 59 -15.33 16.39 -7.14
CA LYS A 59 -15.63 16.54 -8.58
C LYS A 59 -15.71 15.22 -9.37
N HIS A 60 -15.15 14.15 -8.84
CA HIS A 60 -15.08 12.85 -9.52
C HIS A 60 -16.11 11.83 -9.03
N ILE A 61 -17.00 12.19 -8.10
CA ILE A 61 -17.97 11.27 -7.50
C ILE A 61 -18.83 10.53 -8.54
N GLY A 62 -19.32 11.23 -9.56
CA GLY A 62 -20.12 10.65 -10.64
C GLY A 62 -19.34 9.64 -11.46
N ARG A 63 -18.14 10.04 -11.93
CA ARG A 63 -17.23 9.16 -12.68
C ARG A 63 -16.84 7.91 -11.87
N ASN A 64 -16.56 8.06 -10.59
CA ASN A 64 -16.23 6.92 -9.73
C ASN A 64 -17.41 5.97 -9.57
N ARG A 65 -18.65 6.51 -9.49
CA ARG A 65 -19.87 5.70 -9.42
C ARG A 65 -20.06 4.87 -10.68
N GLU A 66 -19.88 5.46 -11.86
CA GLU A 66 -19.94 4.75 -13.13
C GLU A 66 -18.87 3.66 -13.23
N MET A 67 -17.63 3.98 -12.83
CA MET A 67 -16.55 2.98 -12.80
C MET A 67 -16.88 1.82 -11.86
N LEU A 68 -17.45 2.06 -10.69
CA LEU A 68 -17.85 1.01 -9.76
C LEU A 68 -18.98 0.13 -10.35
N GLN A 69 -19.90 0.68 -11.15
CA GLN A 69 -20.90 -0.10 -11.86
C GLN A 69 -20.28 -1.06 -12.88
N LEU A 70 -19.19 -0.63 -13.56
CA LEU A 70 -18.47 -1.48 -14.51
C LEU A 70 -17.64 -2.57 -13.79
N VAL A 71 -17.06 -2.23 -12.64
CA VAL A 71 -16.19 -3.14 -11.88
C VAL A 71 -17.01 -4.18 -11.09
N GLU A 72 -18.21 -3.85 -10.65
CA GLU A 72 -19.03 -4.73 -9.80
C GLU A 72 -19.24 -6.14 -10.37
N PRO A 73 -19.68 -6.35 -11.63
CA PRO A 73 -19.85 -7.70 -12.15
C PRO A 73 -18.54 -8.48 -12.23
N LEU A 74 -17.42 -7.80 -12.53
CA LEU A 74 -16.09 -8.40 -12.57
C LEU A 74 -15.63 -8.81 -11.15
N TYR A 75 -15.83 -7.95 -10.18
CA TYR A 75 -15.53 -8.23 -8.78
C TYR A 75 -16.34 -9.42 -8.25
N ASN A 76 -17.63 -9.46 -8.54
CA ASN A 76 -18.52 -10.54 -8.12
C ASN A 76 -18.14 -11.87 -8.77
N ALA A 77 -17.77 -11.86 -10.07
CA ALA A 77 -17.27 -13.04 -10.76
C ALA A 77 -15.94 -13.52 -10.17
N TYR A 78 -15.02 -12.60 -9.90
CA TYR A 78 -13.73 -12.90 -9.26
C TYR A 78 -13.92 -13.57 -7.89
N VAL A 79 -14.71 -12.95 -7.00
CA VAL A 79 -14.98 -13.52 -5.66
C VAL A 79 -15.78 -14.81 -5.74
N GLY A 80 -16.72 -14.91 -6.68
CA GLY A 80 -17.52 -16.11 -6.91
C GLY A 80 -16.67 -17.31 -7.34
N ASN A 81 -15.62 -17.07 -8.15
CA ASN A 81 -14.71 -18.14 -8.56
C ASN A 81 -13.98 -18.78 -7.38
N PHE A 82 -13.53 -18.01 -6.39
CA PHE A 82 -12.93 -18.60 -5.18
C PHE A 82 -13.91 -19.47 -4.40
N ARG A 83 -15.17 -19.07 -4.31
CA ARG A 83 -16.21 -19.89 -3.65
C ARG A 83 -16.46 -21.20 -4.40
N ALA A 84 -16.52 -21.15 -5.73
CA ALA A 84 -16.75 -22.30 -6.57
C ALA A 84 -15.57 -23.30 -6.56
N THR A 85 -14.34 -22.79 -6.51
CA THR A 85 -13.10 -23.61 -6.51
C THR A 85 -12.58 -23.94 -5.11
N GLN A 86 -13.25 -23.49 -4.06
CA GLN A 86 -12.76 -23.54 -2.67
C GLN A 86 -11.36 -22.93 -2.51
N GLY A 87 -11.02 -21.98 -3.39
CA GLY A 87 -9.77 -21.26 -3.38
C GLY A 87 -9.83 -20.02 -2.49
N ILE A 88 -8.67 -19.43 -2.25
CA ILE A 88 -8.53 -18.18 -1.49
C ILE A 88 -7.36 -17.37 -2.04
N ASP A 89 -7.52 -16.06 -2.17
CA ASP A 89 -6.42 -15.14 -2.47
C ASP A 89 -5.72 -14.66 -1.19
N PHE A 90 -4.53 -14.08 -1.32
CA PHE A 90 -3.77 -13.58 -0.16
C PHE A 90 -4.56 -12.60 0.73
N PRO A 91 -5.27 -11.59 0.21
CA PRO A 91 -6.13 -10.74 1.03
C PRO A 91 -7.27 -11.51 1.71
N GLY A 92 -7.84 -12.50 1.02
CA GLY A 92 -8.87 -13.38 1.56
C GLY A 92 -8.37 -14.18 2.76
N MET A 93 -7.13 -14.67 2.73
CA MET A 93 -6.51 -15.38 3.85
C MET A 93 -6.50 -14.52 5.12
N ILE A 94 -6.13 -13.25 5.02
CA ILE A 94 -6.14 -12.32 6.17
C ILE A 94 -7.56 -12.11 6.68
N THR A 95 -8.51 -11.88 5.77
CA THR A 95 -9.93 -11.67 6.13
C THR A 95 -10.52 -12.90 6.83
N ASP A 96 -10.20 -14.09 6.35
CA ASP A 96 -10.67 -15.34 6.96
C ASP A 96 -9.97 -15.62 8.29
N ALA A 97 -8.69 -15.29 8.43
CA ALA A 97 -7.99 -15.36 9.71
C ALA A 97 -8.64 -14.46 10.77
N ILE A 98 -8.97 -13.20 10.42
CA ILE A 98 -9.72 -12.29 11.31
C ILE A 98 -11.04 -12.92 11.75
N ARG A 99 -11.78 -13.50 10.80
CA ARG A 99 -13.06 -14.16 11.07
C ARG A 99 -12.90 -15.36 12.02
N CYS A 100 -11.89 -16.19 11.80
CA CYS A 100 -11.58 -17.33 12.67
C CYS A 100 -11.24 -16.88 14.10
N VAL A 101 -10.41 -15.87 14.24
CA VAL A 101 -10.05 -15.31 15.54
C VAL A 101 -11.27 -14.74 16.24
N ARG A 102 -12.05 -13.87 15.60
CA ARG A 102 -13.26 -13.23 16.20
C ARG A 102 -14.36 -14.21 16.58
N ARG A 103 -14.47 -15.35 15.87
CA ARG A 103 -15.41 -16.42 16.19
C ARG A 103 -14.89 -17.39 17.28
N GLY A 104 -13.67 -17.22 17.75
CA GLY A 104 -13.05 -18.11 18.73
C GLY A 104 -12.62 -19.47 18.16
N ALA A 105 -12.65 -19.65 16.82
CA ALA A 105 -12.17 -20.85 16.17
C ALA A 105 -10.64 -21.03 16.26
N TYR A 106 -9.95 -19.93 16.48
CA TYR A 106 -8.53 -19.92 16.79
C TYR A 106 -8.31 -19.10 18.08
N ARG A 107 -7.51 -19.65 19.00
CA ARG A 107 -7.05 -18.97 20.21
C ARG A 107 -5.52 -18.94 20.22
N HIS A 108 -4.95 -17.77 20.42
CA HIS A 108 -3.50 -17.63 20.48
C HIS A 108 -2.96 -17.70 21.92
N PRO A 109 -1.77 -18.26 22.11
CA PRO A 109 -1.08 -18.29 23.41
C PRO A 109 -0.11 -17.14 23.61
N TYR A 110 -0.06 -16.14 22.70
CA TYR A 110 0.99 -15.14 22.68
C TYR A 110 0.89 -14.18 23.86
N LYS A 111 2.02 -13.94 24.51
CA LYS A 111 2.22 -12.89 25.52
C LYS A 111 2.91 -11.66 24.93
N TYR A 112 3.66 -11.87 23.85
CA TYR A 112 4.41 -10.85 23.12
C TYR A 112 4.18 -11.05 21.65
N VAL A 113 3.88 -9.96 20.94
CA VAL A 113 3.78 -9.93 19.48
C VAL A 113 4.77 -8.88 18.99
N LEU A 114 5.71 -9.31 18.16
CA LEU A 114 6.74 -8.47 17.58
C LEU A 114 6.48 -8.35 16.09
N ILE A 115 6.48 -7.12 15.59
CA ILE A 115 6.23 -6.83 14.16
C ILE A 115 7.41 -6.01 13.67
N ASP A 116 8.10 -6.55 12.68
CA ASP A 116 9.13 -5.85 11.93
C ASP A 116 8.55 -5.18 10.68
N GLU A 117 9.26 -4.19 10.13
CA GLU A 117 8.85 -3.42 8.95
C GLU A 117 7.41 -2.86 9.07
N TYR A 118 7.09 -2.30 10.24
CA TYR A 118 5.73 -1.87 10.56
C TYR A 118 5.19 -0.78 9.61
N GLN A 119 6.05 -0.01 8.94
CA GLN A 119 5.66 0.96 7.91
C GLN A 119 4.96 0.32 6.69
N ASP A 120 5.17 -1.00 6.50
CA ASP A 120 4.54 -1.76 5.41
C ASP A 120 3.22 -2.44 5.83
N MET A 121 2.73 -2.09 7.03
CA MET A 121 1.46 -2.61 7.55
C MET A 121 0.29 -2.13 6.71
N SER A 122 -0.59 -3.07 6.34
CA SER A 122 -1.88 -2.77 5.70
C SER A 122 -3.03 -2.79 6.71
N ARG A 123 -4.15 -2.14 6.39
CA ARG A 123 -5.34 -2.14 7.24
C ARG A 123 -5.83 -3.54 7.60
N PRO A 124 -5.95 -4.52 6.70
CA PRO A 124 -6.34 -5.88 7.08
C PRO A 124 -5.38 -6.56 8.06
N ARG A 125 -4.06 -6.37 7.89
CA ARG A 125 -3.09 -6.92 8.84
C ARG A 125 -3.21 -6.27 10.20
N TYR A 126 -3.39 -4.96 10.25
CA TYR A 126 -3.69 -4.25 11.48
C TYR A 126 -4.96 -4.78 12.16
N GLU A 127 -6.06 -4.99 11.41
CA GLU A 127 -7.30 -5.56 11.94
C GLU A 127 -7.11 -6.99 12.47
N LEU A 128 -6.21 -7.78 11.87
CA LEU A 128 -5.85 -9.10 12.40
C LEU A 128 -5.18 -8.99 13.77
N ILE A 129 -4.20 -8.08 13.92
CA ILE A 129 -3.53 -7.86 15.21
C ILE A 129 -4.53 -7.36 16.26
N ARG A 130 -5.44 -6.47 15.88
CA ARG A 130 -6.53 -6.04 16.76
C ARG A 130 -7.40 -7.22 17.21
N ALA A 131 -7.85 -8.04 16.28
CA ALA A 131 -8.69 -9.19 16.60
C ALA A 131 -8.00 -10.18 17.54
N LEU A 132 -6.69 -10.41 17.35
CA LEU A 132 -5.90 -11.21 18.29
C LEU A 132 -5.85 -10.57 19.67
N ARG A 133 -5.65 -9.27 19.76
CA ARG A 133 -5.58 -8.55 21.03
C ARG A 133 -6.93 -8.46 21.76
N GLU A 134 -8.02 -8.33 21.01
CA GLU A 134 -9.39 -8.39 21.54
C GLU A 134 -9.69 -9.73 22.20
N GLN A 135 -9.05 -10.80 21.71
CA GLN A 135 -9.24 -12.15 22.24
C GLN A 135 -8.45 -12.41 23.52
N SER A 136 -7.22 -11.92 23.59
CA SER A 136 -6.30 -12.12 24.73
C SER A 136 -5.23 -11.04 24.73
N ASP A 137 -4.94 -10.51 25.92
CA ASP A 137 -3.96 -9.45 26.08
C ASP A 137 -2.52 -9.94 25.81
N PHE A 138 -1.74 -9.09 25.12
CA PHE A 138 -0.31 -9.28 24.88
C PHE A 138 0.41 -7.94 24.76
N THR A 139 1.71 -7.93 24.98
CA THR A 139 2.54 -6.75 24.69
C THR A 139 2.87 -6.71 23.22
N LEU A 140 2.51 -5.60 22.55
CA LEU A 140 2.85 -5.34 21.15
C LEU A 140 4.17 -4.55 21.07
N PHE A 141 5.11 -5.02 20.27
CA PHE A 141 6.37 -4.36 19.97
C PHE A 141 6.54 -4.26 18.46
N CYS A 142 6.62 -3.04 17.95
CA CYS A 142 6.74 -2.78 16.50
C CYS A 142 8.06 -2.06 16.20
N VAL A 143 8.72 -2.49 15.14
CA VAL A 143 9.90 -1.83 14.56
C VAL A 143 9.55 -1.42 13.14
N GLY A 144 9.92 -0.21 12.77
CA GLY A 144 9.65 0.30 11.42
C GLY A 144 10.34 1.63 11.19
N ASP A 145 10.42 2.02 9.93
CA ASP A 145 11.02 3.26 9.48
C ASP A 145 10.08 3.94 8.47
N ASP A 146 9.39 5.00 8.91
CA ASP A 146 8.45 5.76 8.09
C ASP A 146 9.12 6.34 6.82
N TRP A 147 10.43 6.63 6.86
CA TRP A 147 11.19 7.07 5.69
C TRP A 147 11.32 5.99 4.60
N GLN A 148 11.07 4.72 4.94
CA GLN A 148 11.10 3.58 4.01
C GLN A 148 9.71 3.13 3.55
N SER A 149 8.65 3.88 3.86
CA SER A 149 7.28 3.54 3.46
C SER A 149 7.04 3.81 1.97
N ILE A 150 7.39 2.87 1.12
CA ILE A 150 7.28 2.95 -0.34
C ILE A 150 6.24 2.00 -0.95
N TYR A 151 5.58 1.16 -0.14
CA TYR A 151 4.66 0.12 -0.59
C TYR A 151 3.18 0.51 -0.54
N ARG A 152 2.86 1.80 -0.65
CA ARG A 152 1.47 2.27 -0.70
C ARG A 152 0.67 1.63 -1.84
N PHE A 153 1.29 1.39 -2.98
CA PHE A 153 0.69 0.70 -4.12
C PHE A 153 0.33 -0.77 -3.83
N ALA A 154 0.99 -1.38 -2.86
CA ALA A 154 0.72 -2.73 -2.37
C ALA A 154 -0.25 -2.75 -1.17
N GLY A 155 -0.82 -1.59 -0.80
CA GLY A 155 -1.84 -1.47 0.24
C GLY A 155 -1.31 -1.14 1.64
N SER A 156 -0.02 -0.78 1.80
CA SER A 156 0.47 -0.27 3.08
C SER A 156 -0.16 1.09 3.42
N ASP A 157 -0.38 1.32 4.71
CA ASP A 157 -0.96 2.55 5.24
C ASP A 157 0.00 3.17 6.24
N ILE A 158 0.72 4.22 5.79
CA ILE A 158 1.72 4.92 6.59
C ILE A 158 1.14 5.53 7.88
N HIS A 159 -0.15 5.84 7.91
CA HIS A 159 -0.81 6.35 9.11
C HIS A 159 -0.77 5.38 10.28
N LEU A 160 -0.64 4.07 10.00
CA LEU A 160 -0.52 3.07 11.06
C LEU A 160 0.76 3.23 11.88
N ILE A 161 1.85 3.75 11.30
CA ILE A 161 3.08 4.07 12.04
C ILE A 161 3.09 5.51 12.55
N LEU A 162 2.65 6.48 11.73
CA LEU A 162 2.65 7.89 12.13
C LEU A 162 1.70 8.18 13.30
N ASP A 163 0.52 7.54 13.29
CA ASP A 163 -0.50 7.72 14.31
C ASP A 163 -0.50 6.57 15.34
N PHE A 164 0.62 5.87 15.51
CA PHE A 164 0.72 4.64 16.31
C PHE A 164 0.14 4.79 17.72
N ALA A 165 0.51 5.85 18.42
CA ALA A 165 0.06 6.09 19.79
C ALA A 165 -1.46 6.28 19.88
N ASP A 166 -2.05 6.96 18.91
CA ASP A 166 -3.50 7.19 18.86
C ASP A 166 -4.27 5.94 18.47
N ILE A 167 -3.75 5.17 17.53
CA ILE A 167 -4.35 3.94 17.03
C ILE A 167 -4.42 2.85 18.11
N TRP A 168 -3.39 2.78 18.97
CA TRP A 168 -3.29 1.77 20.04
C TRP A 168 -3.66 2.29 21.42
N ARG A 169 -4.18 3.52 21.52
CA ARG A 169 -4.52 4.19 22.78
C ARG A 169 -5.41 3.36 23.69
N ASP A 170 -6.40 2.67 23.13
CA ASP A 170 -7.41 1.92 23.90
C ASP A 170 -6.81 0.74 24.69
N TRP A 171 -5.56 0.35 24.40
CA TRP A 171 -4.89 -0.79 25.02
C TRP A 171 -3.70 -0.42 25.91
N GLY A 172 -3.70 0.82 26.37
CA GLY A 172 -2.73 1.31 27.35
C GLY A 172 -1.69 2.26 26.77
N PRO A 173 -0.75 2.72 27.61
CA PRO A 173 0.23 3.70 27.18
C PRO A 173 1.23 3.11 26.19
N THR A 174 1.50 3.87 25.14
CA THR A 174 2.54 3.54 24.18
C THR A 174 3.86 4.23 24.55
N ARG A 175 4.98 3.62 24.17
CA ARG A 175 6.33 4.21 24.27
C ARG A 175 6.98 4.15 22.91
N MET A 176 7.53 5.27 22.48
CA MET A 176 8.26 5.37 21.22
C MET A 176 9.74 5.59 21.49
N PHE A 177 10.58 4.89 20.78
CA PHE A 177 12.03 5.02 20.79
C PHE A 177 12.54 5.23 19.39
N GLN A 178 13.56 6.07 19.24
CA GLN A 178 14.20 6.30 17.95
C GLN A 178 15.62 5.74 17.97
N ILE A 179 15.97 4.97 16.94
CA ILE A 179 17.34 4.56 16.67
C ILE A 179 17.97 5.62 15.78
N THR A 180 18.86 6.43 16.33
CA THR A 180 19.49 7.56 15.63
C THR A 180 20.89 7.26 15.13
N THR A 181 21.46 6.11 15.52
CA THR A 181 22.79 5.72 15.08
C THR A 181 22.71 4.67 13.98
N THR A 182 23.32 4.96 12.83
CA THR A 182 23.49 4.00 11.74
C THR A 182 24.97 3.79 11.44
N ARG A 183 25.33 2.54 11.08
CA ARG A 183 26.70 2.16 10.66
C ARG A 183 26.73 1.73 9.20
N ARG A 184 25.58 1.79 8.52
CA ARG A 184 25.43 1.34 7.14
C ARG A 184 25.99 2.35 6.14
N PHE A 185 25.77 3.64 6.38
CA PHE A 185 26.13 4.72 5.48
C PHE A 185 27.05 5.73 6.15
N ARG A 186 27.85 6.44 5.35
CA ARG A 186 28.66 7.59 5.81
C ARG A 186 27.79 8.82 6.02
N GLN A 187 28.29 9.78 6.81
CA GLN A 187 27.52 10.94 7.21
C GLN A 187 27.07 11.77 5.99
N SER A 188 27.92 11.98 4.98
CA SER A 188 27.52 12.73 3.78
C SER A 188 26.28 12.14 3.07
N LEU A 189 26.19 10.81 2.98
CA LEU A 189 25.04 10.15 2.38
C LEU A 189 23.80 10.22 3.29
N ILE A 190 24.00 10.12 4.60
CA ILE A 190 22.92 10.29 5.59
C ILE A 190 22.33 11.69 5.49
N ASP A 191 23.16 12.72 5.42
CA ASP A 191 22.74 14.11 5.36
C ASP A 191 22.00 14.40 4.04
N ALA A 192 22.55 13.95 2.92
CA ALA A 192 21.93 14.14 1.61
C ALA A 192 20.58 13.42 1.48
N SER A 193 20.51 12.14 1.88
CA SER A 193 19.26 11.37 1.84
C SER A 193 18.24 11.91 2.84
N GLY A 194 18.67 12.30 4.04
CA GLY A 194 17.81 12.92 5.05
C GLY A 194 17.23 14.24 4.56
N ALA A 195 18.05 15.11 3.96
CA ALA A 195 17.57 16.37 3.38
C ALA A 195 16.54 16.16 2.26
N PHE A 196 16.69 15.09 1.47
CA PHE A 196 15.72 14.72 0.44
C PHE A 196 14.39 14.24 1.05
N VAL A 197 14.45 13.27 1.95
CA VAL A 197 13.25 12.68 2.55
C VAL A 197 12.49 13.69 3.41
N MET A 198 13.18 14.54 4.15
CA MET A 198 12.59 15.56 5.02
C MET A 198 11.94 16.74 4.28
N GLN A 199 11.88 16.71 2.94
CA GLN A 199 10.98 17.58 2.19
C GLN A 199 9.51 17.26 2.47
N ASP A 200 9.20 16.00 2.75
CA ASP A 200 7.89 15.60 3.28
C ASP A 200 7.84 15.86 4.80
N LYS A 201 7.08 16.89 5.18
CA LYS A 201 6.92 17.33 6.58
C LYS A 201 5.95 16.46 7.38
N SER A 202 5.28 15.51 6.76
CA SER A 202 4.40 14.56 7.45
C SER A 202 5.17 13.43 8.15
N LEU A 203 6.42 13.19 7.76
CA LEU A 203 7.26 12.16 8.32
C LEU A 203 7.94 12.58 9.64
N TYR A 204 8.33 11.61 10.45
CA TYR A 204 9.07 11.87 11.67
C TYR A 204 10.43 12.52 11.39
N ALA A 205 10.72 13.60 12.09
CA ALA A 205 12.04 14.22 12.04
C ALA A 205 13.09 13.31 12.70
N LYS A 206 14.12 12.94 11.95
CA LYS A 206 15.22 12.10 12.42
C LYS A 206 16.55 12.77 12.22
N GLN A 207 17.43 12.67 13.21
CA GLN A 207 18.81 13.13 13.14
C GLN A 207 19.71 11.88 13.22
N LEU A 208 19.95 11.28 12.07
CA LEU A 208 20.78 10.09 11.97
C LEU A 208 22.25 10.47 11.96
N ARG A 209 23.08 9.68 12.62
CA ARG A 209 24.53 9.86 12.62
C ARG A 209 25.27 8.53 12.51
N ASN A 210 26.40 8.57 11.82
CA ASN A 210 27.37 7.48 11.81
C ASN A 210 28.49 7.80 12.83
N PRO A 211 28.76 6.95 13.81
CA PRO A 211 29.82 7.14 14.80
C PRO A 211 31.22 6.82 14.26
N SER A 212 31.38 6.49 12.99
CA SER A 212 32.66 6.11 12.40
C SER A 212 33.54 7.31 12.09
N ASP A 213 34.79 7.29 12.51
CA ASP A 213 35.82 8.29 12.21
C ASP A 213 36.44 8.11 10.82
N LYS A 214 36.01 7.12 10.03
CA LYS A 214 36.53 6.89 8.67
C LYS A 214 36.18 8.07 7.77
N LYS A 215 37.12 8.43 6.88
CA LYS A 215 36.92 9.47 5.88
C LYS A 215 35.60 9.28 5.11
N ASP A 216 34.86 10.36 4.97
CA ASP A 216 33.58 10.36 4.30
C ASP A 216 33.70 10.21 2.77
N TYR A 217 32.60 9.87 2.11
CA TYR A 217 32.55 9.78 0.66
C TYR A 217 32.28 11.16 0.07
N SER A 218 32.82 11.40 -1.12
CA SER A 218 32.32 12.51 -1.94
C SER A 218 31.06 12.06 -2.69
N LEU A 219 29.98 12.83 -2.59
CA LEU A 219 28.80 12.65 -3.42
C LEU A 219 29.00 13.42 -4.72
N LYS A 220 28.79 12.77 -5.86
CA LYS A 220 28.88 13.37 -7.19
C LYS A 220 27.54 13.24 -7.89
N ALA A 221 27.07 14.31 -8.49
CA ALA A 221 25.95 14.30 -9.42
C ALA A 221 26.49 14.19 -10.85
N LEU A 222 26.07 13.15 -11.56
CA LEU A 222 26.41 12.95 -12.96
C LEU A 222 25.16 13.21 -13.80
N GLY A 223 25.28 14.03 -14.83
CA GLY A 223 24.17 14.43 -15.68
C GLY A 223 24.51 14.27 -17.17
N GLY A 224 23.48 14.18 -18.00
CA GLY A 224 23.56 14.19 -19.45
C GLY A 224 22.19 14.49 -20.03
N ALA A 225 22.13 15.10 -21.21
CA ALA A 225 20.89 15.42 -21.90
C ALA A 225 20.17 14.14 -22.38
N THR A 226 20.93 13.12 -22.76
CA THR A 226 20.43 11.82 -23.20
C THR A 226 20.74 10.73 -22.18
N GLN A 227 20.09 9.57 -22.34
CA GLN A 227 20.38 8.40 -21.52
C GLN A 227 21.80 7.84 -21.76
N GLU A 228 22.28 7.92 -22.98
CA GLU A 228 23.60 7.46 -23.40
C GLU A 228 24.70 8.32 -22.76
N GLU A 229 24.60 9.65 -22.84
CA GLU A 229 25.51 10.55 -22.15
C GLU A 229 25.58 10.35 -20.64
N ARG A 230 24.44 10.07 -20.01
CA ARG A 230 24.38 9.75 -18.56
C ARG A 230 25.10 8.45 -18.25
N PHE A 231 24.92 7.45 -19.10
CA PHE A 231 25.58 6.16 -18.95
C PHE A 231 27.10 6.31 -19.12
N ASP A 232 27.56 7.03 -20.15
CA ASP A 232 28.97 7.28 -20.39
C ASP A 232 29.64 8.03 -19.24
N ALA A 233 28.96 9.05 -18.68
CA ALA A 233 29.48 9.79 -17.54
C ALA A 233 29.63 8.87 -16.28
N ILE A 234 28.75 7.88 -16.10
CA ILE A 234 28.87 6.89 -15.02
C ILE A 234 30.08 5.96 -15.28
N VAL A 235 30.19 5.45 -16.50
CA VAL A 235 31.30 4.55 -16.89
C VAL A 235 32.66 5.23 -16.72
N GLU A 236 32.78 6.50 -17.11
CA GLU A 236 34.01 7.28 -16.95
C GLU A 236 34.41 7.45 -15.47
N GLN A 237 33.42 7.58 -14.56
CA GLN A 237 33.68 7.69 -13.12
C GLN A 237 34.07 6.37 -12.46
N LEU A 238 33.79 5.23 -13.08
CA LEU A 238 34.11 3.90 -12.57
C LEU A 238 35.49 3.40 -13.02
N ARG A 239 36.11 4.07 -13.99
CA ARG A 239 37.48 3.82 -14.46
C ARG A 239 38.50 4.56 -13.61
#